data_5ae398a2dd3794619688bb4e0071bc24
#
_entry.id   5ae398a2dd3794619688bb4e0071bc24
#
_cell.length_a   1.000
_cell.length_b   1.000
_cell.length_c   1.000
_cell.angle_alpha   90.00
_cell.angle_beta   90.00
_cell.angle_gamma   90.00
#
_symmetry.space_group_name_H-M   'P 1'
#
loop_
_entity.id
_entity.type
_entity.pdbx_description
1 polymer ?
#
loop_
_entity_poly.entity_id
_entity_poly.type
_entity_poly.pdbx_seq_one_letter_code
_entity_poly.pdbx_strand_id
1 'polypeptide(L)'
;LFLTIYVEGISSDYDIWSSQSWAPFERIKNFDIPDRMLEQLNGAAAKIQIGLFAELHHAWAIVDNILYLWDYTHPNPELSGYDDLQSAINVVRLAKPKPGVFRGEVTHVILIATVKEVVILGLTATTSPAGVISVTLYQTDLKLPINGPNPKCLAASSKSGRVFFGCDNSDDVYEITYQNEEKWFSSKCGKINHTAKDVIDTISPGSI
;
A
#
# COMPACT_ATOMS: atom_id res chain seq x y z
N LEU A 1 -19.69 -5.01 5.47
CA LEU A 1 -19.23 -3.85 6.27
C LEU A 1 -19.93 -2.61 5.72
N PHE A 2 -20.89 -2.04 6.48
CA PHE A 2 -21.54 -0.78 6.09
C PHE A 2 -20.69 0.36 6.63
N LEU A 3 -20.20 1.22 5.75
CA LEU A 3 -19.59 2.48 6.14
C LEU A 3 -20.73 3.49 6.35
N THR A 4 -21.09 3.75 7.60
CA THR A 4 -22.00 4.85 7.93
C THR A 4 -21.16 6.07 8.24
N ILE A 5 -21.20 7.08 7.37
CA ILE A 5 -20.55 8.36 7.61
C ILE A 5 -21.56 9.21 8.38
N TYR A 6 -21.29 9.51 9.64
CA TYR A 6 -22.02 10.54 10.39
C TYR A 6 -21.34 11.88 10.14
N VAL A 7 -22.06 12.81 9.57
CA VAL A 7 -21.66 14.22 9.50
C VAL A 7 -22.35 14.92 10.65
N GLU A 8 -21.60 15.29 11.69
CA GLU A 8 -22.11 16.18 12.74
C GLU A 8 -22.09 17.62 12.20
N GLY A 9 -23.25 18.14 11.85
CA GLY A 9 -23.48 19.53 11.47
C GLY A 9 -24.64 20.11 12.22
N ILE A 10 -24.76 21.43 12.22
CA ILE A 10 -25.94 22.12 12.77
C ILE A 10 -27.12 21.75 11.87
N SER A 11 -28.19 21.22 12.43
CA SER A 11 -29.35 20.67 11.69
C SER A 11 -30.06 21.68 10.75
N SER A 12 -29.74 22.96 10.87
CA SER A 12 -30.24 24.03 9.98
C SER A 12 -29.46 24.17 8.68
N ASP A 13 -28.27 23.56 8.58
CA ASP A 13 -27.39 23.72 7.43
C ASP A 13 -27.55 22.60 6.38
N TYR A 14 -28.39 21.60 6.70
CA TYR A 14 -28.59 20.44 5.85
C TYR A 14 -30.06 20.12 5.67
N ASP A 15 -30.47 19.89 4.42
CA ASP A 15 -31.80 19.36 4.13
C ASP A 15 -31.97 17.95 4.69
N ILE A 16 -33.10 17.71 5.36
CA ILE A 16 -33.43 16.36 5.83
C ILE A 16 -33.89 15.53 4.63
N TRP A 17 -32.98 14.69 4.13
CA TRP A 17 -33.30 13.75 3.08
C TRP A 17 -34.20 12.63 3.62
N SER A 18 -35.37 12.49 3.09
CA SER A 18 -36.22 11.35 3.42
C SER A 18 -35.65 10.12 2.70
N SER A 19 -35.48 9.03 3.43
CA SER A 19 -34.98 7.75 2.90
C SER A 19 -35.82 7.16 1.75
N GLN A 20 -36.97 7.72 1.49
CA GLN A 20 -37.89 7.30 0.44
C GLN A 20 -37.67 8.00 -0.91
N SER A 21 -36.97 9.13 -0.95
CA SER A 21 -36.85 9.96 -2.15
C SER A 21 -35.44 10.01 -2.77
N TRP A 22 -34.41 9.54 -2.08
CA TRP A 22 -33.05 9.61 -2.56
C TRP A 22 -32.19 8.44 -2.08
N ALA A 23 -31.66 7.67 -3.02
CA ALA A 23 -30.64 6.65 -2.79
C ALA A 23 -29.32 7.13 -3.44
N PRO A 24 -28.36 7.65 -2.64
CA PRO A 24 -27.09 8.18 -3.17
C PRO A 24 -26.23 7.11 -3.81
N PHE A 25 -26.46 5.84 -3.45
CA PHE A 25 -25.73 4.71 -3.97
C PHE A 25 -26.69 3.60 -4.36
N GLU A 26 -26.47 3.04 -5.55
CA GLU A 26 -27.13 1.85 -6.03
C GLU A 26 -26.13 0.71 -6.09
N ARG A 27 -26.52 -0.46 -5.58
CA ARG A 27 -25.68 -1.66 -5.67
C ARG A 27 -25.77 -2.24 -7.06
N ILE A 28 -24.70 -2.09 -7.85
CA ILE A 28 -24.64 -2.56 -9.23
C ILE A 28 -24.28 -4.04 -9.28
N LYS A 29 -23.31 -4.50 -8.47
CA LYS A 29 -22.80 -5.87 -8.48
C LYS A 29 -22.20 -6.29 -7.15
N ASN A 30 -22.29 -7.57 -6.83
CA ASN A 30 -21.54 -8.19 -5.75
C ASN A 30 -20.45 -9.07 -6.34
N PHE A 31 -19.33 -9.13 -5.64
CA PHE A 31 -18.26 -10.08 -5.89
C PHE A 31 -18.02 -10.85 -4.60
N ASP A 32 -18.00 -12.19 -4.72
CA ASP A 32 -17.79 -13.04 -3.57
C ASP A 32 -16.29 -13.17 -3.25
N ILE A 33 -15.99 -13.37 -1.98
CA ILE A 33 -14.63 -13.70 -1.54
C ILE A 33 -14.41 -15.19 -1.85
N PRO A 34 -13.28 -15.57 -2.49
CA PRO A 34 -12.98 -16.98 -2.79
C PRO A 34 -12.97 -17.84 -1.53
N ASP A 35 -13.48 -19.07 -1.61
CA ASP A 35 -13.56 -20.00 -0.48
C ASP A 35 -12.20 -20.20 0.20
N ARG A 36 -11.15 -20.37 -0.60
CA ARG A 36 -9.77 -20.47 -0.09
C ARG A 36 -9.34 -19.25 0.73
N MET A 37 -9.81 -18.05 0.35
CA MET A 37 -9.53 -16.84 1.12
C MET A 37 -10.36 -16.79 2.40
N LEU A 38 -11.62 -17.24 2.36
CA LEU A 38 -12.45 -17.37 3.56
C LEU A 38 -11.84 -18.32 4.60
N GLU A 39 -11.25 -19.44 4.16
CA GLU A 39 -10.50 -20.34 5.03
C GLU A 39 -9.33 -19.64 5.72
N GLN A 40 -8.54 -18.84 4.98
CA GLN A 40 -7.44 -18.07 5.56
C GLN A 40 -7.93 -17.02 6.56
N LEU A 41 -9.00 -16.31 6.22
CA LEU A 41 -9.59 -15.29 7.10
C LEU A 41 -10.13 -15.90 8.40
N ASN A 42 -10.78 -17.06 8.32
CA ASN A 42 -11.32 -17.77 9.47
C ASN A 42 -10.22 -18.38 10.37
N GLY A 43 -9.07 -18.71 9.78
CA GLY A 43 -7.91 -19.24 10.51
C GLY A 43 -6.97 -18.16 11.07
N ALA A 44 -7.21 -16.88 10.78
CA ALA A 44 -6.34 -15.79 11.18
C ALA A 44 -6.26 -15.64 12.69
N ALA A 45 -5.03 -15.52 13.22
CA ALA A 45 -4.81 -15.39 14.67
C ALA A 45 -4.95 -13.95 15.18
N ALA A 46 -4.71 -12.93 14.32
CA ALA A 46 -4.62 -11.55 14.80
C ALA A 46 -5.19 -10.51 13.83
N LYS A 47 -4.39 -10.03 12.87
CA LYS A 47 -4.72 -8.83 12.13
C LYS A 47 -5.13 -9.15 10.69
N ILE A 48 -6.35 -8.78 10.35
CA ILE A 48 -6.87 -8.86 8.99
C ILE A 48 -7.06 -7.44 8.44
N GLN A 49 -6.59 -7.20 7.22
CA GLN A 49 -6.92 -6.02 6.44
C GLN A 49 -7.28 -6.47 5.03
N ILE A 50 -8.27 -5.81 4.44
CA ILE A 50 -8.73 -6.12 3.08
C ILE A 50 -8.86 -4.81 2.31
N GLY A 51 -8.57 -4.84 1.02
CA GLY A 51 -8.73 -3.70 0.14
C GLY A 51 -8.72 -4.06 -1.33
N LEU A 52 -8.70 -3.03 -2.16
CA LEU A 52 -8.77 -3.18 -3.62
C LEU A 52 -7.62 -2.45 -4.30
N PHE A 53 -7.06 -3.08 -5.31
CA PHE A 53 -6.26 -2.46 -6.37
C PHE A 53 -7.15 -2.34 -7.60
N ALA A 54 -8.05 -1.35 -7.57
CA ALA A 54 -9.12 -1.22 -8.56
C ALA A 54 -8.60 -1.13 -9.99
N GLU A 55 -7.46 -0.49 -10.21
CA GLU A 55 -6.82 -0.37 -11.53
C GLU A 55 -6.32 -1.72 -12.10
N LEU A 56 -6.19 -2.73 -11.23
CA LEU A 56 -5.76 -4.09 -11.60
C LEU A 56 -6.91 -5.10 -11.56
N HIS A 57 -8.12 -4.68 -11.17
CA HIS A 57 -9.25 -5.57 -10.87
C HIS A 57 -8.92 -6.64 -9.81
N HIS A 58 -7.96 -6.34 -8.91
CA HIS A 58 -7.55 -7.28 -7.88
C HIS A 58 -7.95 -6.78 -6.48
N ALA A 59 -8.50 -7.69 -5.70
CA ALA A 59 -8.61 -7.52 -4.26
C ALA A 59 -7.34 -8.04 -3.59
N TRP A 60 -7.07 -7.52 -2.42
CA TRP A 60 -5.99 -8.01 -1.57
C TRP A 60 -6.47 -8.19 -0.13
N ALA A 61 -5.86 -9.14 0.55
CA ALA A 61 -6.02 -9.31 1.98
C ALA A 61 -4.66 -9.52 2.65
N ILE A 62 -4.51 -8.93 3.82
CA ILE A 62 -3.42 -9.21 4.75
C ILE A 62 -3.97 -10.13 5.83
N VAL A 63 -3.31 -11.26 6.02
CA VAL A 63 -3.53 -12.16 7.14
C VAL A 63 -2.18 -12.32 7.84
N ASP A 64 -2.02 -11.66 8.98
CA ASP A 64 -0.78 -11.60 9.75
C ASP A 64 0.43 -11.07 8.94
N ASN A 65 1.32 -11.94 8.50
CA ASN A 65 2.51 -11.63 7.72
C ASN A 65 2.41 -12.03 6.23
N ILE A 66 1.23 -12.41 5.77
CA ILE A 66 1.00 -12.87 4.40
C ILE A 66 0.11 -11.86 3.67
N LEU A 67 0.51 -11.48 2.47
CA LEU A 67 -0.30 -10.73 1.52
C LEU A 67 -0.90 -11.68 0.50
N TYR A 68 -2.23 -11.69 0.37
CA TYR A 68 -2.96 -12.41 -0.65
C TYR A 68 -3.54 -11.45 -1.69
N LEU A 69 -3.59 -11.91 -2.96
CA LEU A 69 -4.18 -11.19 -4.09
C LEU A 69 -5.02 -12.14 -4.93
N TRP A 70 -6.17 -11.63 -5.43
CA TRP A 70 -7.03 -12.36 -6.37
C TRP A 70 -7.79 -11.39 -7.28
N ASP A 71 -8.10 -11.84 -8.50
CA ASP A 71 -9.01 -11.11 -9.39
C ASP A 71 -10.44 -11.22 -8.87
N TYR A 72 -10.99 -10.14 -8.33
CA TYR A 72 -12.35 -10.14 -7.78
C TYR A 72 -13.43 -10.18 -8.87
N THR A 73 -13.10 -9.99 -10.14
CA THR A 73 -14.06 -10.04 -11.23
C THR A 73 -14.29 -11.46 -11.76
N HIS A 74 -13.41 -12.39 -11.40
CA HIS A 74 -13.46 -13.78 -11.83
C HIS A 74 -14.20 -14.67 -10.81
N PRO A 75 -15.10 -15.58 -11.23
CA PRO A 75 -15.89 -16.41 -10.31
C PRO A 75 -15.06 -17.43 -9.49
N ASN A 76 -13.93 -17.90 -10.03
CA ASN A 76 -12.99 -18.80 -9.35
C ASN A 76 -11.57 -18.27 -9.58
N PRO A 77 -11.18 -17.20 -8.89
CA PRO A 77 -9.89 -16.60 -9.10
C PRO A 77 -8.77 -17.47 -8.52
N GLU A 78 -7.63 -17.44 -9.17
CA GLU A 78 -6.40 -17.94 -8.58
C GLU A 78 -5.96 -17.02 -7.44
N LEU A 79 -5.57 -17.63 -6.31
CA LEU A 79 -5.09 -16.89 -5.16
C LEU A 79 -3.56 -16.84 -5.21
N SER A 80 -3.03 -15.66 -5.47
CA SER A 80 -1.60 -15.38 -5.39
C SER A 80 -1.23 -14.85 -4.01
N GLY A 81 -0.01 -15.05 -3.55
CA GLY A 81 0.41 -14.57 -2.23
C GLY A 81 1.89 -14.27 -2.13
N TYR A 82 2.25 -13.50 -1.10
CA TYR A 82 3.62 -13.25 -0.68
C TYR A 82 3.73 -13.49 0.82
N ASP A 83 4.54 -14.45 1.23
CA ASP A 83 4.67 -14.98 2.59
C ASP A 83 6.10 -14.91 3.16
N ASP A 84 7.06 -14.30 2.45
CA ASP A 84 8.48 -14.20 2.85
C ASP A 84 8.73 -13.07 3.88
N LEU A 85 7.76 -12.77 4.75
CA LEU A 85 7.90 -11.75 5.79
C LEU A 85 7.95 -12.38 7.18
N GLN A 86 8.86 -11.86 8.01
CA GLN A 86 9.04 -12.34 9.39
C GLN A 86 8.20 -11.58 10.42
N SER A 87 7.48 -10.55 10.00
CA SER A 87 6.67 -9.70 10.89
C SER A 87 5.35 -9.37 10.23
N ALA A 88 4.32 -9.16 11.05
CA ALA A 88 3.01 -8.77 10.58
C ALA A 88 3.05 -7.53 9.70
N ILE A 89 2.26 -7.55 8.64
CA ILE A 89 2.15 -6.44 7.70
C ILE A 89 1.32 -5.33 8.32
N ASN A 90 1.84 -4.11 8.33
CA ASN A 90 1.14 -2.94 8.79
C ASN A 90 0.32 -2.26 7.70
N VAL A 91 0.91 -2.12 6.53
CA VAL A 91 0.29 -1.39 5.41
C VAL A 91 0.84 -1.90 4.08
N VAL A 92 -0.04 -1.91 3.07
CA VAL A 92 0.29 -2.25 1.67
C VAL A 92 -0.16 -1.11 0.76
N ARG A 93 0.63 -0.83 -0.27
CA ARG A 93 0.30 0.17 -1.29
C ARG A 93 0.73 -0.29 -2.66
N LEU A 94 -0.16 -0.15 -3.64
CA LEU A 94 0.17 -0.25 -5.06
C LEU A 94 0.73 1.09 -5.54
N ALA A 95 1.77 1.06 -6.37
CA ALA A 95 2.40 2.26 -6.90
C ALA A 95 2.94 2.03 -8.32
N LYS A 96 3.22 3.12 -9.04
CA LYS A 96 4.02 3.06 -10.27
C LYS A 96 5.50 2.94 -9.92
N PRO A 97 6.26 2.13 -10.66
CA PRO A 97 7.69 1.99 -10.42
C PRO A 97 8.44 3.31 -10.71
N LYS A 98 9.51 3.53 -9.97
CA LYS A 98 10.44 4.62 -10.28
C LYS A 98 11.09 4.37 -11.65
N PRO A 99 11.13 5.36 -12.55
CA PRO A 99 11.74 5.21 -13.86
C PRO A 99 13.21 4.73 -13.78
N GLY A 100 13.55 3.76 -14.62
CA GLY A 100 14.92 3.23 -14.71
C GLY A 100 15.34 2.25 -13.61
N VAL A 101 14.47 1.92 -12.67
CA VAL A 101 14.81 0.95 -11.60
C VAL A 101 14.46 -0.48 -12.02
N PHE A 102 13.34 -0.66 -12.69
CA PHE A 102 12.89 -1.99 -13.13
C PHE A 102 12.98 -2.12 -14.66
N ARG A 103 12.99 -3.36 -15.14
CA ARG A 103 12.81 -3.64 -16.56
C ARG A 103 11.42 -3.26 -17.01
N GLY A 104 11.24 -2.98 -18.30
CA GLY A 104 9.99 -2.45 -18.86
C GLY A 104 8.74 -3.32 -18.69
N GLU A 105 8.91 -4.59 -18.32
CA GLU A 105 7.83 -5.54 -18.03
C GLU A 105 7.13 -5.23 -16.70
N VAL A 106 7.83 -4.61 -15.73
CA VAL A 106 7.25 -4.25 -14.44
C VAL A 106 6.42 -2.99 -14.58
N THR A 107 5.11 -3.16 -14.54
CA THR A 107 4.13 -2.09 -14.73
C THR A 107 3.79 -1.36 -13.44
N HIS A 108 3.87 -2.07 -12.31
CA HIS A 108 3.56 -1.58 -10.97
C HIS A 108 4.55 -2.15 -9.95
N VAL A 109 4.51 -1.58 -8.75
CA VAL A 109 5.18 -2.13 -7.58
C VAL A 109 4.19 -2.22 -6.42
N ILE A 110 4.34 -3.26 -5.61
CA ILE A 110 3.65 -3.36 -4.33
C ILE A 110 4.64 -3.04 -3.22
N LEU A 111 4.29 -2.05 -2.43
CA LEU A 111 5.02 -1.63 -1.25
C LEU A 111 4.39 -2.30 -0.04
N ILE A 112 5.17 -3.03 0.73
CA ILE A 112 4.72 -3.72 1.94
C ILE A 112 5.55 -3.22 3.11
N ALA A 113 4.91 -2.65 4.13
CA ALA A 113 5.60 -2.20 5.32
C ALA A 113 5.21 -3.03 6.54
N THR A 114 6.22 -3.42 7.30
CA THR A 114 6.13 -4.07 8.61
C THR A 114 6.78 -3.16 9.65
N VAL A 115 6.84 -3.58 10.90
CA VAL A 115 7.62 -2.90 11.95
C VAL A 115 9.13 -3.03 11.76
N LYS A 116 9.60 -3.97 10.94
CA LYS A 116 11.02 -4.26 10.75
C LYS A 116 11.58 -3.75 9.44
N GLU A 117 10.77 -3.79 8.38
CA GLU A 117 11.23 -3.49 7.03
C GLU A 117 10.12 -2.98 6.11
N VAL A 118 10.50 -2.28 5.06
CA VAL A 118 9.68 -2.09 3.87
C VAL A 118 10.25 -2.92 2.73
N VAL A 119 9.38 -3.69 2.09
CA VAL A 119 9.71 -4.52 0.93
C VAL A 119 9.01 -3.95 -0.30
N ILE A 120 9.71 -3.92 -1.43
CA ILE A 120 9.18 -3.48 -2.72
C ILE A 120 9.13 -4.70 -3.65
N LEU A 121 7.94 -5.15 -3.98
CA LEU A 121 7.72 -6.22 -4.97
C LEU A 121 7.47 -5.62 -6.35
N GLY A 122 8.01 -6.24 -7.38
CA GLY A 122 7.64 -5.94 -8.76
C GLY A 122 6.30 -6.60 -9.12
N LEU A 123 5.53 -5.96 -9.98
CA LEU A 123 4.28 -6.52 -10.50
C LEU A 123 4.16 -6.22 -12.00
N THR A 124 3.92 -7.27 -12.79
CA THR A 124 3.50 -7.14 -14.18
C THR A 124 2.00 -7.34 -14.27
N ALA A 125 1.32 -6.40 -14.90
CA ALA A 125 -0.08 -6.53 -15.23
C ALA A 125 -0.23 -6.58 -16.76
N THR A 126 -0.85 -7.65 -17.26
CA THR A 126 -1.13 -7.84 -18.68
C THR A 126 -2.64 -7.91 -18.90
N THR A 127 -3.13 -7.15 -19.87
CA THR A 127 -4.55 -7.15 -20.22
C THR A 127 -4.76 -8.00 -21.48
N SER A 128 -5.58 -9.02 -21.38
CA SER A 128 -5.98 -9.84 -22.53
C SER A 128 -6.90 -9.05 -23.47
N PRO A 129 -7.09 -9.50 -24.72
CA PRO A 129 -8.06 -8.90 -25.66
C PRO A 129 -9.51 -8.91 -25.12
N ALA A 130 -9.82 -9.80 -24.20
CA ALA A 130 -11.12 -9.88 -23.52
C ALA A 130 -11.25 -8.93 -22.32
N GLY A 131 -10.22 -8.10 -22.03
CA GLY A 131 -10.23 -7.17 -20.91
C GLY A 131 -9.90 -7.80 -19.55
N VAL A 132 -9.51 -9.07 -19.52
CA VAL A 132 -9.08 -9.74 -18.27
C VAL A 132 -7.65 -9.29 -17.93
N ILE A 133 -7.44 -8.85 -16.69
CA ILE A 133 -6.15 -8.43 -16.19
C ILE A 133 -5.51 -9.57 -15.41
N SER A 134 -4.38 -10.08 -15.90
CA SER A 134 -3.57 -11.06 -15.19
C SER A 134 -2.39 -10.36 -14.55
N VAL A 135 -2.09 -10.68 -13.28
CA VAL A 135 -0.95 -10.13 -12.55
C VAL A 135 0.07 -11.20 -12.22
N THR A 136 1.33 -10.83 -12.29
CA THR A 136 2.45 -11.67 -11.85
C THR A 136 3.29 -10.88 -10.87
N LEU A 137 3.51 -11.45 -9.68
CA LEU A 137 4.37 -10.87 -8.65
C LEU A 137 5.81 -11.33 -8.84
N TYR A 138 6.73 -10.40 -8.65
CA TYR A 138 8.16 -10.66 -8.65
C TYR A 138 8.76 -10.24 -7.31
N GLN A 139 9.39 -11.18 -6.64
CA GLN A 139 10.22 -10.87 -5.50
C GLN A 139 11.45 -10.08 -5.95
N THR A 140 11.81 -9.06 -5.20
CA THR A 140 12.99 -8.24 -5.44
C THR A 140 13.91 -8.26 -4.24
N ASP A 141 15.14 -7.80 -4.42
CA ASP A 141 16.09 -7.54 -3.34
C ASP A 141 15.96 -6.11 -2.75
N LEU A 142 14.91 -5.38 -3.13
CA LEU A 142 14.63 -4.04 -2.64
C LEU A 142 13.93 -4.10 -1.29
N LYS A 143 14.73 -4.25 -0.24
CA LYS A 143 14.28 -4.30 1.16
C LYS A 143 14.97 -3.17 1.92
N LEU A 144 14.19 -2.38 2.66
CA LEU A 144 14.67 -1.31 3.52
C LEU A 144 14.44 -1.70 4.98
N PRO A 145 15.48 -2.00 5.77
CA PRO A 145 15.35 -2.20 7.21
C PRO A 145 14.87 -0.91 7.89
N ILE A 146 13.88 -1.04 8.76
CA ILE A 146 13.34 0.08 9.54
C ILE A 146 13.72 -0.12 10.99
N ASN A 147 14.49 0.84 11.52
CA ASN A 147 14.92 0.86 12.90
C ASN A 147 14.25 2.07 13.58
N GLY A 148 13.31 1.83 14.46
CA GLY A 148 12.61 2.84 15.25
C GLY A 148 11.27 3.30 14.71
N PRO A 149 11.14 3.90 13.52
CA PRO A 149 9.85 4.29 12.95
C PRO A 149 8.91 3.08 12.78
N ASN A 150 7.61 3.29 13.08
CA ASN A 150 6.58 2.27 12.85
C ASN A 150 5.66 2.72 11.70
N PRO A 151 5.83 2.22 10.47
CA PRO A 151 5.05 2.68 9.33
C PRO A 151 3.57 2.37 9.50
N LYS A 152 2.73 3.40 9.27
CA LYS A 152 1.26 3.30 9.30
C LYS A 152 0.61 3.66 7.98
N CYS A 153 1.25 4.51 7.21
CA CYS A 153 0.76 4.88 5.90
C CYS A 153 1.90 4.85 4.88
N LEU A 154 1.54 4.52 3.65
CA LEU A 154 2.41 4.58 2.49
C LEU A 154 1.75 5.46 1.43
N ALA A 155 2.52 6.35 0.85
CA ALA A 155 2.12 7.18 -0.27
C ALA A 155 3.15 7.08 -1.39
N ALA A 156 2.68 7.14 -2.63
CA ALA A 156 3.56 7.11 -3.79
C ALA A 156 3.13 8.11 -4.85
N SER A 157 4.10 8.75 -5.49
CA SER A 157 3.86 9.64 -6.61
C SER A 157 3.65 8.83 -7.88
N SER A 158 2.51 8.98 -8.54
CA SER A 158 2.21 8.32 -9.82
C SER A 158 3.11 8.79 -10.98
N LYS A 159 3.70 10.00 -10.87
CA LYS A 159 4.56 10.58 -11.91
C LYS A 159 6.04 10.21 -11.74
N SER A 160 6.55 10.26 -10.52
CA SER A 160 7.98 10.12 -10.25
C SER A 160 8.37 8.77 -9.64
N GLY A 161 7.39 7.97 -9.20
CA GLY A 161 7.63 6.73 -8.47
C GLY A 161 8.29 6.94 -7.09
N ARG A 162 8.31 8.19 -6.57
CA ARG A 162 8.78 8.47 -5.21
C ARG A 162 7.82 7.87 -4.20
N VAL A 163 8.35 7.31 -3.14
CA VAL A 163 7.60 6.61 -2.09
C VAL A 163 7.88 7.26 -0.75
N PHE A 164 6.82 7.46 0.02
CA PHE A 164 6.89 8.05 1.35
C PHE A 164 6.15 7.16 2.35
N PHE A 165 6.59 7.19 3.60
CA PHE A 165 5.84 6.60 4.70
C PHE A 165 5.77 7.56 5.91
N GLY A 166 4.63 7.52 6.58
CA GLY A 166 4.42 8.15 7.87
C GLY A 166 4.33 7.10 8.97
N CYS A 167 4.60 7.50 10.19
CA CYS A 167 4.68 6.64 11.37
C CYS A 167 3.54 6.93 12.35
N ASP A 168 3.26 5.98 13.25
CA ASP A 168 2.32 6.20 14.35
C ASP A 168 3.01 6.65 15.64
N ASN A 169 4.32 6.47 15.72
CA ASN A 169 5.14 6.76 16.90
C ASN A 169 5.98 8.05 16.75
N SER A 170 5.84 8.76 15.64
CA SER A 170 6.44 10.09 15.43
C SER A 170 5.68 10.85 14.33
N ASP A 171 5.80 12.18 14.33
CA ASP A 171 5.26 13.04 13.27
C ASP A 171 6.17 13.09 12.04
N ASP A 172 7.13 12.18 11.96
CA ASP A 172 8.11 12.15 10.88
C ASP A 172 7.53 11.58 9.58
N VAL A 173 7.94 12.20 8.48
CA VAL A 173 7.70 11.73 7.13
C VAL A 173 9.03 11.31 6.50
N TYR A 174 9.09 10.08 6.08
CA TYR A 174 10.27 9.49 5.45
C TYR A 174 10.02 9.23 3.97
N GLU A 175 11.02 9.53 3.15
CA GLU A 175 11.07 9.07 1.76
C GLU A 175 11.90 7.80 1.67
N ILE A 176 11.39 6.80 0.96
CA ILE A 176 12.12 5.59 0.60
C ILE A 176 12.84 5.85 -0.71
N THR A 177 14.16 5.85 -0.68
CA THR A 177 14.97 5.88 -1.90
C THR A 177 15.29 4.44 -2.33
N TYR A 178 15.12 4.13 -3.61
CA TYR A 178 15.45 2.81 -4.17
C TYR A 178 16.01 2.93 -5.58
N GLN A 179 16.90 2.00 -5.94
CA GLN A 179 17.62 1.98 -7.22
C GLN A 179 17.92 0.53 -7.62
N ASN A 180 18.19 0.30 -8.91
CA ASN A 180 18.46 -1.03 -9.45
C ASN A 180 19.82 -1.62 -9.06
N GLU A 181 20.80 -0.78 -8.80
CA GLU A 181 22.17 -1.18 -8.51
C GLU A 181 22.70 -0.54 -7.23
N GLU A 182 23.54 -1.26 -6.52
CA GLU A 182 24.32 -0.67 -5.44
C GLU A 182 25.39 0.25 -6.04
N LYS A 183 25.52 1.43 -5.48
CA LYS A 183 26.62 2.33 -5.76
C LYS A 183 27.66 2.21 -4.67
N TRP A 184 28.91 2.56 -4.99
CA TRP A 184 30.04 2.49 -4.05
C TRP A 184 29.75 3.05 -2.64
N PHE A 185 28.89 4.04 -2.53
CA PHE A 185 28.55 4.71 -1.26
C PHE A 185 27.05 4.64 -0.89
N SER A 186 26.23 3.85 -1.56
CA SER A 186 24.81 3.77 -1.26
C SER A 186 24.24 2.38 -1.53
N SER A 187 23.47 1.86 -0.56
CA SER A 187 22.69 0.65 -0.71
C SER A 187 21.57 0.82 -1.75
N LYS A 188 21.00 -0.30 -2.21
CA LYS A 188 19.86 -0.30 -3.14
C LYS A 188 18.64 0.41 -2.58
N CYS A 189 18.44 0.37 -1.27
CA CYS A 189 17.37 1.07 -0.56
C CYS A 189 17.92 1.94 0.55
N GLY A 190 17.31 3.10 0.74
CA GLY A 190 17.61 4.04 1.81
C GLY A 190 16.37 4.80 2.27
N LYS A 191 16.48 5.54 3.36
CA LYS A 191 15.43 6.44 3.83
C LYS A 191 15.97 7.84 4.08
N ILE A 192 15.16 8.85 3.78
CA ILE A 192 15.43 10.26 4.05
C ILE A 192 14.30 10.76 4.95
N ASN A 193 14.65 11.36 6.11
CA ASN A 193 13.67 12.04 6.95
C ASN A 193 13.49 13.46 6.44
N HIS A 194 12.25 13.82 6.05
CA HIS A 194 11.91 15.15 5.54
C HIS A 194 11.41 16.11 6.62
N THR A 195 11.18 15.63 7.84
CA THR A 195 10.70 16.42 8.96
C THR A 195 11.80 16.73 10.00
N ALA A 196 12.92 16.01 9.93
CA ALA A 196 14.08 16.33 10.78
C ALA A 196 14.53 17.76 10.45
N LYS A 197 14.45 18.65 11.43
CA LYS A 197 15.05 19.99 11.33
C LYS A 197 16.54 19.80 11.21
N ASP A 198 17.15 20.37 10.18
CA ASP A 198 18.60 20.44 10.09
C ASP A 198 19.15 21.10 11.36
N VAL A 199 19.95 20.38 12.12
CA VAL A 199 20.58 20.85 13.37
C VAL A 199 21.66 21.92 13.10
N ILE A 200 21.81 22.36 11.84
CA ILE A 200 22.87 23.27 11.39
C ILE A 200 22.55 24.74 11.68
N ASP A 201 21.31 25.11 12.03
CA ASP A 201 20.95 26.52 12.30
C ASP A 201 21.27 27.02 13.72
N THR A 202 22.01 26.26 14.52
CA THR A 202 22.31 26.66 15.92
C THR A 202 23.78 27.08 16.16
N ILE A 203 24.56 27.27 15.11
CA ILE A 203 25.86 27.92 15.25
C ILE A 203 25.73 29.38 14.78
N SER A 204 25.20 30.24 15.63
CA SER A 204 25.36 31.69 15.48
C SER A 204 26.83 32.05 15.57
N PRO A 205 27.45 32.64 14.55
CA PRO A 205 28.74 33.28 14.69
C PRO A 205 28.49 34.67 15.29
N GLY A 206 28.67 34.81 16.57
CA GLY A 206 28.48 36.11 17.18
C GLY A 206 28.86 36.18 18.64
N SER A 207 30.13 36.22 18.92
CA SER A 207 30.68 36.98 20.05
C SER A 207 32.21 36.97 19.95
N ILE A 208 32.75 37.98 19.33
CA ILE A 208 34.07 38.54 19.61
C ILE A 208 33.81 39.89 20.24
#